data_f063d588833f36d8d12e381982ba934b
#
_entry.id   f063d588833f36d8d12e381982ba934b
#
_cell.length_a   1.000
_cell.length_b   1.000
_cell.length_c   1.000
_cell.angle_alpha   90.00
_cell.angle_beta   90.00
_cell.angle_gamma   90.00
#
_symmetry.space_group_name_H-M   'P 1'
#
loop_
_entity.id
_entity.type
_entity.pdbx_description
1 polymer ?
#
loop_
_entity_poly.entity_id
_entity_poly.type
_entity_poly.pdbx_seq_one_letter_code
_entity_poly.pdbx_strand_id
1 'polypeptide(L)'
;MEPPDSISFLMRVFHSLETPRVISIDLETLIEKKDDFLNGERIIAVSMSYRPDSIKTKVFVAEDDSKLSELKILRNMDKFLGEYQPNVIIGYNHSGYDIPLIQSKLRKLSYSDQLWNFKYYTGTAIVTDMMYVIAEDLEAVEDYRIRKLRDVVAHPRYSGLELRRKKENVILEGMTVGQAIKHLWLRDRERFLEYCEGDTEDVLRIFYHIFFNL
;
A
#
# COMPACT_ATOMS: atom_id res chain seq x y z
N MET A 1 13.79 -25.53 3.97
CA MET A 1 13.11 -25.17 5.24
C MET A 1 11.62 -25.12 4.95
N GLU A 2 10.79 -25.74 5.76
CA GLU A 2 9.34 -25.65 5.60
C GLU A 2 8.88 -24.24 5.98
N PRO A 3 7.95 -23.63 5.22
CA PRO A 3 7.45 -22.31 5.55
C PRO A 3 6.71 -22.33 6.91
N PRO A 4 6.70 -21.20 7.65
CA PRO A 4 5.92 -21.05 8.87
C PRO A 4 4.45 -21.44 8.69
N ASP A 5 3.78 -21.90 9.74
CA ASP A 5 2.40 -22.41 9.66
C ASP A 5 1.40 -21.42 9.07
N SER A 6 1.55 -20.11 9.35
CA SER A 6 0.69 -19.07 8.83
C SER A 6 0.91 -18.84 7.33
N ILE A 7 2.16 -18.82 6.85
CA ILE A 7 2.48 -18.73 5.41
C ILE A 7 1.95 -19.96 4.69
N SER A 8 2.16 -21.15 5.23
CA SER A 8 1.64 -22.41 4.67
C SER A 8 0.10 -22.41 4.59
N PHE A 9 -0.57 -21.84 5.58
CA PHE A 9 -2.02 -21.66 5.56
C PHE A 9 -2.45 -20.69 4.45
N LEU A 10 -1.84 -19.51 4.39
CA LEU A 10 -2.14 -18.49 3.36
C LEU A 10 -1.85 -19.01 1.93
N MET A 11 -0.76 -19.77 1.74
CA MET A 11 -0.48 -20.42 0.45
C MET A 11 -1.65 -21.31 0.02
N ARG A 12 -2.14 -22.20 0.90
CA ARG A 12 -3.31 -23.03 0.59
C ARG A 12 -4.55 -22.20 0.25
N VAL A 13 -4.80 -21.13 0.98
CA VAL A 13 -5.93 -20.23 0.72
C VAL A 13 -5.79 -19.57 -0.64
N PHE A 14 -4.63 -18.96 -0.95
CA PHE A 14 -4.44 -18.26 -2.23
C PHE A 14 -4.44 -19.22 -3.43
N HIS A 15 -3.86 -20.41 -3.28
CA HIS A 15 -3.88 -21.43 -4.34
C HIS A 15 -5.27 -22.05 -4.55
N SER A 16 -6.17 -21.96 -3.58
CA SER A 16 -7.56 -22.39 -3.74
C SER A 16 -8.42 -21.42 -4.55
N LEU A 17 -7.95 -20.19 -4.75
CA LEU A 17 -8.64 -19.22 -5.60
C LEU A 17 -8.42 -19.58 -7.07
N GLU A 18 -9.50 -19.79 -7.84
CA GLU A 18 -9.42 -20.07 -9.28
C GLU A 18 -8.70 -18.95 -10.04
N THR A 19 -8.97 -17.71 -9.65
CA THR A 19 -8.36 -16.50 -10.26
C THR A 19 -8.07 -15.47 -9.18
N PRO A 20 -6.88 -15.47 -8.60
CA PRO A 20 -6.52 -14.47 -7.59
C PRO A 20 -6.38 -13.08 -8.24
N ARG A 21 -7.32 -12.19 -7.93
CA ARG A 21 -7.24 -10.77 -8.30
C ARG A 21 -6.67 -9.99 -7.12
N VAL A 22 -5.34 -9.93 -7.11
CA VAL A 22 -4.57 -9.29 -6.04
C VAL A 22 -4.38 -7.82 -6.34
N ILE A 23 -4.57 -6.97 -5.33
CA ILE A 23 -4.26 -5.55 -5.38
C ILE A 23 -3.43 -5.15 -4.17
N SER A 24 -2.32 -4.44 -4.41
CA SER A 24 -1.52 -3.78 -3.37
C SER A 24 -1.94 -2.32 -3.28
N ILE A 25 -2.18 -1.81 -2.07
CA ILE A 25 -2.63 -0.43 -1.81
C ILE A 25 -1.68 0.23 -0.83
N ASP A 26 -1.35 1.50 -1.09
CA ASP A 26 -0.56 2.37 -0.22
C ASP A 26 -1.05 3.83 -0.31
N LEU A 27 -0.88 4.59 0.76
CA LEU A 27 -1.30 5.99 0.87
C LEU A 27 -0.12 6.90 1.16
N GLU A 28 -0.10 8.06 0.50
CA GLU A 28 0.77 9.15 0.89
C GLU A 28 -0.02 10.27 1.55
N THR A 29 0.50 10.79 2.66
CA THR A 29 -0.21 11.76 3.49
C THR A 29 0.60 13.00 3.83
N LEU A 30 -0.12 14.09 4.09
CA LEU A 30 0.41 15.26 4.78
C LEU A 30 -0.13 15.29 6.20
N ILE A 31 0.78 15.39 7.18
CA ILE A 31 0.41 15.55 8.58
C ILE A 31 0.06 17.01 8.83
N GLU A 32 -1.22 17.31 9.02
CA GLU A 32 -1.70 18.65 9.37
C GLU A 32 -1.59 18.92 10.88
N LYS A 33 -1.85 17.88 11.70
CA LYS A 33 -1.81 17.97 13.17
C LYS A 33 -1.17 16.72 13.75
N LYS A 34 0.00 16.87 14.38
CA LYS A 34 0.74 15.73 14.95
C LYS A 34 0.02 15.00 16.10
N ASP A 35 -0.83 15.72 16.83
CA ASP A 35 -1.49 15.19 18.03
C ASP A 35 -2.85 14.53 17.73
N ASP A 36 -3.28 14.50 16.47
CA ASP A 36 -4.56 13.94 16.06
C ASP A 36 -4.35 12.86 14.96
N PHE A 37 -3.80 11.74 15.40
CA PHE A 37 -3.54 10.58 14.53
C PHE A 37 -4.81 10.17 13.77
N LEU A 38 -4.70 9.89 12.50
CA LEU A 38 -5.77 9.60 11.54
C LEU A 38 -6.70 10.78 11.20
N ASN A 39 -6.95 11.74 12.10
CA ASN A 39 -7.83 12.86 11.80
C ASN A 39 -7.06 14.10 11.33
N GLY A 40 -5.82 14.27 11.81
CA GLY A 40 -4.91 15.36 11.45
C GLY A 40 -4.11 15.10 10.19
N GLU A 41 -4.45 14.08 9.41
CA GLU A 41 -3.75 13.72 8.19
C GLU A 41 -4.61 13.95 6.95
N ARG A 42 -3.97 14.43 5.89
CA ARG A 42 -4.57 14.63 4.56
C ARG A 42 -3.99 13.61 3.60
N ILE A 43 -4.84 12.77 3.00
CA ILE A 43 -4.41 11.86 1.94
C ILE A 43 -4.17 12.67 0.67
N ILE A 44 -2.94 12.63 0.14
CA ILE A 44 -2.53 13.33 -1.08
C ILE A 44 -2.28 12.39 -2.26
N ALA A 45 -2.07 11.11 -2.01
CA ALA A 45 -2.04 10.10 -3.06
C ALA A 45 -2.57 8.75 -2.56
N VAL A 46 -3.10 7.98 -3.50
CA VAL A 46 -3.43 6.56 -3.35
C VAL A 46 -2.77 5.84 -4.51
N SER A 47 -1.86 4.92 -4.22
CA SER A 47 -1.27 4.04 -5.21
C SER A 47 -1.84 2.63 -5.11
N MET A 48 -2.01 1.99 -6.27
CA MET A 48 -2.65 0.69 -6.39
C MET A 48 -1.95 -0.12 -7.48
N SER A 49 -1.19 -1.15 -7.08
CA SER A 49 -0.55 -2.08 -8.00
C SER A 49 -1.31 -3.39 -8.10
N TYR A 50 -1.44 -3.92 -9.31
CA TYR A 50 -2.19 -5.13 -9.63
C TYR A 50 -1.57 -5.84 -10.83
N ARG A 51 -1.89 -7.12 -11.04
CA ARG A 51 -1.28 -7.94 -12.09
C ARG A 51 -2.36 -8.68 -12.89
N PRO A 52 -2.90 -8.11 -13.99
CA PRO A 52 -3.69 -8.88 -14.96
C PRO A 52 -2.80 -9.85 -15.75
N ASP A 53 -1.86 -9.34 -16.54
CA ASP A 53 -0.85 -10.10 -17.31
C ASP A 53 0.56 -9.71 -16.85
N SER A 54 0.78 -8.44 -16.62
CA SER A 54 1.99 -7.82 -16.06
C SER A 54 1.61 -6.88 -14.93
N ILE A 55 2.58 -6.50 -14.10
CA ILE A 55 2.35 -5.53 -13.03
C ILE A 55 2.02 -4.17 -13.66
N LYS A 56 0.91 -3.60 -13.23
CA LYS A 56 0.43 -2.27 -13.57
C LYS A 56 0.14 -1.50 -12.30
N THR A 57 0.43 -0.21 -12.31
CA THR A 57 0.13 0.67 -11.17
C THR A 57 -0.74 1.83 -11.61
N LYS A 58 -1.72 2.16 -10.78
CA LYS A 58 -2.50 3.40 -10.86
C LYS A 58 -2.20 4.24 -9.65
N VAL A 59 -1.86 5.50 -9.88
CA VAL A 59 -1.66 6.47 -8.81
C VAL A 59 -2.67 7.59 -8.97
N PHE A 60 -3.50 7.78 -7.96
CA PHE A 60 -4.44 8.90 -7.87
C PHE A 60 -3.83 9.96 -6.97
N VAL A 61 -3.53 11.13 -7.49
CA VAL A 61 -2.83 12.18 -6.76
C VAL A 61 -3.70 13.42 -6.65
N ALA A 62 -3.81 13.98 -5.45
CA ALA A 62 -4.53 15.21 -5.18
C ALA A 62 -3.89 16.40 -5.94
N GLU A 63 -4.74 17.27 -6.46
CA GLU A 63 -4.30 18.48 -7.18
C GLU A 63 -3.74 19.52 -6.20
N ASP A 64 -4.37 19.60 -5.01
CA ASP A 64 -4.02 20.49 -3.91
C ASP A 64 -4.33 19.82 -2.55
N ASP A 65 -4.06 20.51 -1.44
CA ASP A 65 -4.31 20.03 -0.08
C ASP A 65 -5.74 20.21 0.41
N SER A 66 -6.70 20.49 -0.49
CA SER A 66 -8.10 20.66 -0.13
C SER A 66 -8.80 19.32 0.18
N LYS A 67 -9.85 19.40 1.01
CA LYS A 67 -10.74 18.23 1.26
C LYS A 67 -11.40 17.72 -0.01
N LEU A 68 -11.63 18.61 -0.98
CA LEU A 68 -12.25 18.24 -2.25
C LEU A 68 -11.30 17.40 -3.11
N SER A 69 -10.03 17.77 -3.18
CA SER A 69 -8.99 17.01 -3.87
C SER A 69 -8.78 15.64 -3.21
N GLU A 70 -8.73 15.58 -1.86
CA GLU A 70 -8.70 14.30 -1.12
C GLU A 70 -9.91 13.42 -1.45
N LEU A 71 -11.12 13.96 -1.45
CA LEU A 71 -12.32 13.21 -1.77
C LEU A 71 -12.32 12.70 -3.22
N LYS A 72 -11.81 13.50 -4.16
CA LYS A 72 -11.71 13.11 -5.58
C LYS A 72 -10.82 11.89 -5.78
N ILE A 73 -9.65 11.83 -5.12
CA ILE A 73 -8.77 10.67 -5.24
C ILE A 73 -9.35 9.44 -4.57
N LEU A 74 -10.03 9.58 -3.42
CA LEU A 74 -10.71 8.48 -2.75
C LEU A 74 -11.86 7.90 -3.59
N ARG A 75 -12.65 8.75 -4.26
CA ARG A 75 -13.68 8.30 -5.21
C ARG A 75 -13.09 7.57 -6.42
N ASN A 76 -11.95 8.04 -6.94
CA ASN A 76 -11.26 7.37 -8.05
C ASN A 76 -10.73 5.99 -7.63
N MET A 77 -10.17 5.87 -6.43
CA MET A 77 -9.79 4.60 -5.81
C MET A 77 -11.00 3.66 -5.70
N ASP A 78 -12.10 4.15 -5.11
CA ASP A 78 -13.32 3.37 -4.92
C ASP A 78 -13.89 2.85 -6.25
N LYS A 79 -13.95 3.72 -7.26
CA LYS A 79 -14.36 3.35 -8.61
C LYS A 79 -13.48 2.25 -9.19
N PHE A 80 -12.17 2.39 -9.07
CA PHE A 80 -11.23 1.39 -9.57
C PHE A 80 -11.35 0.04 -8.85
N LEU A 81 -11.58 0.04 -7.54
CA LEU A 81 -11.89 -1.20 -6.81
C LEU A 81 -13.14 -1.90 -7.36
N GLY A 82 -14.18 -1.15 -7.69
CA GLY A 82 -15.39 -1.68 -8.35
C GLY A 82 -15.14 -2.24 -9.75
N GLU A 83 -14.23 -1.64 -10.51
CA GLU A 83 -13.84 -2.09 -11.85
C GLU A 83 -12.97 -3.37 -11.79
N TYR A 84 -11.96 -3.38 -10.91
CA TYR A 84 -11.00 -4.48 -10.78
C TYR A 84 -11.54 -5.66 -9.99
N GLN A 85 -12.41 -5.42 -9.01
CA GLN A 85 -13.06 -6.42 -8.16
C GLN A 85 -12.06 -7.37 -7.47
N PRO A 86 -11.16 -6.87 -6.61
CA PRO A 86 -10.15 -7.69 -5.97
C PRO A 86 -10.77 -8.74 -5.04
N ASN A 87 -10.19 -9.95 -5.01
CA ASN A 87 -10.49 -10.94 -3.99
C ASN A 87 -9.34 -11.10 -2.96
N VAL A 88 -8.21 -10.41 -3.22
CA VAL A 88 -7.08 -10.29 -2.29
C VAL A 88 -6.63 -8.82 -2.26
N ILE A 89 -6.54 -8.25 -1.07
CA ILE A 89 -6.01 -6.89 -0.83
C ILE A 89 -4.78 -7.03 0.06
N ILE A 90 -3.67 -6.47 -0.39
CA ILE A 90 -2.41 -6.46 0.34
C ILE A 90 -1.88 -5.03 0.50
N GLY A 91 -0.98 -4.84 1.42
CA GLY A 91 -0.21 -3.60 1.62
C GLY A 91 0.83 -3.82 2.70
N TYR A 92 1.69 -2.86 2.93
CA TYR A 92 2.71 -2.91 3.97
C TYR A 92 2.30 -2.05 5.17
N ASN A 93 2.00 -2.66 6.31
CA ASN A 93 1.41 -1.99 7.49
C ASN A 93 0.03 -1.34 7.22
N HIS A 94 -0.63 -1.76 6.16
CA HIS A 94 -1.90 -1.13 5.74
C HIS A 94 -3.05 -1.41 6.71
N SER A 95 -3.00 -2.51 7.45
CA SER A 95 -3.99 -2.84 8.49
C SER A 95 -3.84 -1.94 9.71
N GLY A 96 -2.62 -1.47 9.99
CA GLY A 96 -2.33 -0.55 11.09
C GLY A 96 -2.51 0.92 10.74
N TYR A 97 -2.47 1.29 9.45
CA TYR A 97 -2.47 2.69 9.05
C TYR A 97 -3.45 3.02 7.91
N ASP A 98 -3.25 2.51 6.70
CA ASP A 98 -3.97 2.98 5.50
C ASP A 98 -5.48 2.71 5.58
N ILE A 99 -5.87 1.47 5.90
CA ILE A 99 -7.29 1.10 6.04
C ILE A 99 -7.96 1.90 7.17
N PRO A 100 -7.41 1.97 8.40
CA PRO A 100 -7.95 2.81 9.46
C PRO A 100 -8.05 4.30 9.08
N LEU A 101 -7.08 4.83 8.35
CA LEU A 101 -7.10 6.22 7.90
C LEU A 101 -8.27 6.48 6.95
N ILE A 102 -8.45 5.65 5.90
CA ILE A 102 -9.60 5.77 4.99
C ILE A 102 -10.91 5.62 5.78
N GLN A 103 -11.00 4.65 6.69
CA GLN A 103 -12.19 4.47 7.53
C GLN A 103 -12.49 5.68 8.42
N SER A 104 -11.45 6.38 8.91
CA SER A 104 -11.65 7.62 9.68
C SER A 104 -12.23 8.75 8.82
N LYS A 105 -11.82 8.83 7.54
CA LYS A 105 -12.38 9.79 6.57
C LYS A 105 -13.84 9.48 6.27
N LEU A 106 -14.19 8.20 6.08
CA LEU A 106 -15.57 7.77 5.80
C LEU A 106 -16.59 8.26 6.82
N ARG A 107 -16.20 8.34 8.09
CA ARG A 107 -17.11 8.83 9.16
C ARG A 107 -17.52 10.31 8.96
N LYS A 108 -16.78 11.07 8.18
CA LYS A 108 -17.00 12.50 7.92
C LYS A 108 -17.60 12.76 6.53
N LEU A 109 -17.81 11.72 5.72
CA LEU A 109 -18.34 11.83 4.38
C LEU A 109 -19.87 11.76 4.36
N SER A 110 -20.47 12.42 3.36
CA SER A 110 -21.91 12.29 3.06
C SER A 110 -22.25 10.86 2.62
N TYR A 111 -23.52 10.51 2.62
CA TYR A 111 -23.98 9.18 2.19
C TYR A 111 -23.54 8.84 0.74
N SER A 112 -23.59 9.84 -0.16
CA SER A 112 -23.16 9.67 -1.55
C SER A 112 -21.67 9.41 -1.71
N ASP A 113 -20.86 9.69 -0.69
CA ASP A 113 -19.40 9.61 -0.72
C ASP A 113 -18.85 8.46 0.13
N GLN A 114 -19.67 7.47 0.43
CA GLN A 114 -19.34 6.41 1.39
C GLN A 114 -18.34 5.36 0.90
N LEU A 115 -17.76 5.49 -0.28
CA LEU A 115 -16.77 4.56 -0.85
C LEU A 115 -17.25 3.10 -0.72
N TRP A 116 -18.36 2.80 -1.38
CA TRP A 116 -19.07 1.51 -1.22
C TRP A 116 -18.23 0.31 -1.66
N ASN A 117 -17.45 0.45 -2.73
CA ASN A 117 -16.57 -0.63 -3.20
C ASN A 117 -15.44 -0.89 -2.19
N PHE A 118 -14.83 0.17 -1.64
CA PHE A 118 -13.81 0.03 -0.59
C PHE A 118 -14.36 -0.73 0.62
N LYS A 119 -15.53 -0.33 1.12
CA LYS A 119 -16.18 -1.04 2.23
C LYS A 119 -16.50 -2.49 1.90
N TYR A 120 -17.03 -2.73 0.69
CA TYR A 120 -17.39 -4.07 0.26
C TYR A 120 -16.14 -4.96 0.17
N TYR A 121 -15.09 -4.54 -0.56
CA TYR A 121 -13.92 -5.37 -0.77
C TYR A 121 -13.05 -5.52 0.48
N THR A 122 -12.92 -4.50 1.33
CA THR A 122 -12.22 -4.66 2.62
C THR A 122 -12.98 -5.58 3.60
N GLY A 123 -14.28 -5.80 3.40
CA GLY A 123 -15.08 -6.74 4.19
C GLY A 123 -15.25 -8.14 3.58
N THR A 124 -14.95 -8.35 2.28
CA THR A 124 -15.20 -9.61 1.58
C THR A 124 -13.96 -10.24 0.95
N ALA A 125 -12.95 -9.45 0.60
CA ALA A 125 -11.67 -9.94 0.11
C ALA A 125 -10.80 -10.47 1.27
N ILE A 126 -9.81 -11.29 0.93
CA ILE A 126 -8.75 -11.67 1.85
C ILE A 126 -7.83 -10.46 2.01
N VAL A 127 -7.84 -9.84 3.19
CA VAL A 127 -6.98 -8.69 3.51
C VAL A 127 -5.74 -9.20 4.25
N THR A 128 -4.57 -9.02 3.66
CA THR A 128 -3.30 -9.54 4.19
C THR A 128 -2.28 -8.43 4.33
N ASP A 129 -1.85 -8.18 5.56
CA ASP A 129 -0.76 -7.22 5.83
C ASP A 129 0.59 -7.88 5.60
N MET A 130 1.27 -7.44 4.54
CA MET A 130 2.55 -8.03 4.13
C MET A 130 3.69 -7.75 5.10
N MET A 131 3.58 -6.76 5.99
CA MET A 131 4.58 -6.53 7.03
C MET A 131 4.74 -7.75 7.94
N TYR A 132 3.63 -8.38 8.33
CA TYR A 132 3.67 -9.58 9.18
C TYR A 132 4.12 -10.82 8.42
N VAL A 133 3.61 -11.02 7.20
CA VAL A 133 3.99 -12.14 6.32
C VAL A 133 5.49 -12.12 6.03
N ILE A 134 6.03 -10.95 5.69
CA ILE A 134 7.45 -10.78 5.39
C ILE A 134 8.30 -11.01 6.65
N ALA A 135 7.86 -10.53 7.81
CA ALA A 135 8.57 -10.78 9.06
C ALA A 135 8.68 -12.28 9.38
N GLU A 136 7.62 -13.05 9.11
CA GLU A 136 7.66 -14.52 9.25
C GLU A 136 8.54 -15.17 8.18
N ASP A 137 8.45 -14.76 6.91
CA ASP A 137 9.28 -15.29 5.83
C ASP A 137 10.79 -15.06 6.06
N LEU A 138 11.13 -13.96 6.74
CA LEU A 138 12.49 -13.61 7.11
C LEU A 138 12.92 -14.20 8.47
N GLU A 139 12.07 -14.97 9.14
CA GLU A 139 12.29 -15.47 10.51
C GLU A 139 12.63 -14.36 11.52
N ALA A 140 12.10 -13.18 11.26
CA ALA A 140 12.46 -11.94 11.95
C ALA A 140 11.30 -11.38 12.79
N VAL A 141 10.38 -12.23 13.24
CA VAL A 141 9.19 -11.84 14.02
C VAL A 141 9.58 -11.06 15.28
N GLU A 142 10.72 -11.39 15.89
CA GLU A 142 11.26 -10.70 17.07
C GLU A 142 12.20 -9.54 16.72
N ASP A 143 12.67 -9.43 15.46
CA ASP A 143 13.57 -8.36 15.05
C ASP A 143 12.80 -7.14 14.56
N TYR A 144 12.51 -6.24 15.48
CA TYR A 144 11.85 -4.95 15.22
C TYR A 144 12.56 -4.06 14.19
N ARG A 145 13.76 -4.41 13.72
CA ARG A 145 14.50 -3.65 12.71
C ARG A 145 13.92 -3.83 11.30
N ILE A 146 13.22 -4.95 11.02
CA ILE A 146 12.58 -5.23 9.72
C ILE A 146 11.12 -4.70 9.71
N ARG A 147 10.90 -3.47 10.18
CA ARG A 147 9.58 -2.83 10.14
C ARG A 147 9.44 -1.79 9.03
N LYS A 148 10.52 -1.49 8.33
CA LYS A 148 10.49 -0.51 7.24
C LYS A 148 10.63 -1.24 5.92
N LEU A 149 9.74 -0.98 4.98
CA LEU A 149 9.77 -1.60 3.66
C LEU A 149 11.15 -1.44 2.98
N ARG A 150 11.82 -0.30 3.15
CA ARG A 150 13.19 -0.07 2.62
C ARG A 150 14.21 -1.12 3.12
N ASP A 151 14.08 -1.57 4.36
CA ASP A 151 15.02 -2.52 4.95
C ASP A 151 14.69 -3.95 4.44
N VAL A 152 13.41 -4.23 4.18
CA VAL A 152 12.91 -5.45 3.53
C VAL A 152 13.43 -5.56 2.10
N VAL A 153 13.26 -4.53 1.29
CA VAL A 153 13.67 -4.56 -0.14
C VAL A 153 15.19 -4.64 -0.31
N ALA A 154 15.94 -4.26 0.73
CA ALA A 154 17.41 -4.43 0.76
C ALA A 154 17.84 -5.81 1.27
N HIS A 155 16.94 -6.65 1.77
CA HIS A 155 17.29 -7.93 2.37
C HIS A 155 17.78 -8.94 1.29
N PRO A 156 18.86 -9.73 1.56
CA PRO A 156 19.42 -10.68 0.60
C PRO A 156 18.43 -11.70 0.04
N ARG A 157 17.42 -12.10 0.82
CA ARG A 157 16.36 -13.03 0.39
C ARG A 157 15.59 -12.54 -0.83
N TYR A 158 15.42 -11.22 -0.97
CA TYR A 158 14.70 -10.60 -2.08
C TYR A 158 15.63 -9.98 -3.13
N SER A 159 16.95 -10.26 -3.05
CA SER A 159 17.96 -9.68 -3.97
C SER A 159 17.75 -10.07 -5.43
N GLY A 160 17.12 -11.24 -5.68
CA GLY A 160 16.79 -11.73 -7.02
C GLY A 160 15.55 -11.09 -7.65
N LEU A 161 14.79 -10.30 -6.88
CA LEU A 161 13.60 -9.61 -7.38
C LEU A 161 13.98 -8.25 -7.98
N GLU A 162 13.33 -7.89 -9.07
CA GLU A 162 13.44 -6.56 -9.69
C GLU A 162 12.65 -5.53 -8.87
N LEU A 163 13.09 -5.27 -7.62
CA LEU A 163 12.47 -4.29 -6.75
C LEU A 163 12.93 -2.87 -7.10
N ARG A 164 12.01 -1.92 -7.06
CA ARG A 164 12.32 -0.53 -7.43
C ARG A 164 13.18 0.19 -6.39
N ARG A 165 13.21 -0.26 -5.13
CA ARG A 165 14.08 0.23 -4.02
C ARG A 165 14.08 1.75 -3.84
N LYS A 166 12.98 2.42 -4.15
CA LYS A 166 12.95 3.86 -4.40
C LYS A 166 12.94 4.78 -3.17
N LYS A 167 12.81 4.26 -1.94
CA LYS A 167 12.90 5.13 -0.75
C LYS A 167 14.22 5.86 -0.59
N GLU A 168 15.29 5.37 -1.20
CA GLU A 168 16.57 6.08 -1.23
C GLU A 168 16.52 7.37 -2.05
N ASN A 169 15.65 7.45 -3.07
CA ASN A 169 15.51 8.61 -3.95
C ASN A 169 14.66 9.75 -3.36
N VAL A 170 13.98 9.52 -2.24
CA VAL A 170 13.11 10.51 -1.59
C VAL A 170 13.84 11.28 -0.48
N ILE A 171 14.99 10.78 -0.01
CA ILE A 171 15.79 11.46 1.00
C ILE A 171 16.39 12.72 0.37
N LEU A 172 15.74 13.85 0.61
CA LEU A 172 16.30 15.16 0.31
C LEU A 172 17.14 15.61 1.50
N GLU A 173 18.36 16.03 1.25
CA GLU A 173 19.32 16.40 2.29
C GLU A 173 18.73 17.45 3.25
N GLY A 174 18.77 17.16 4.54
CA GLY A 174 18.24 18.05 5.59
C GLY A 174 16.72 18.01 5.80
N MET A 175 15.98 17.14 5.09
CA MET A 175 14.51 17.02 5.25
C MET A 175 14.12 15.74 5.97
N THR A 176 13.03 15.79 6.73
CA THR A 176 12.33 14.58 7.17
C THR A 176 11.58 13.96 6.01
N VAL A 177 11.22 12.66 6.09
CA VAL A 177 10.47 11.96 5.02
C VAL A 177 9.18 12.71 4.66
N GLY A 178 8.39 13.15 5.64
CA GLY A 178 7.16 13.90 5.38
C GLY A 178 7.40 15.26 4.70
N GLN A 179 8.52 15.95 5.02
CA GLN A 179 8.90 17.19 4.32
C GLN A 179 9.33 16.91 2.88
N ALA A 180 10.07 15.83 2.66
CA ALA A 180 10.50 15.42 1.34
C ALA A 180 9.31 15.00 0.46
N ILE A 181 8.37 14.21 0.98
CA ILE A 181 7.11 13.85 0.30
C ILE A 181 6.33 15.12 -0.11
N LYS A 182 6.13 16.05 0.84
CA LYS A 182 5.46 17.32 0.54
C LYS A 182 6.20 18.12 -0.54
N HIS A 183 7.51 18.18 -0.47
CA HIS A 183 8.33 18.88 -1.46
C HIS A 183 8.17 18.28 -2.85
N LEU A 184 8.30 16.94 -2.97
CA LEU A 184 8.14 16.23 -4.25
C LEU A 184 6.73 16.43 -4.80
N TRP A 185 5.69 16.25 -3.99
CA TRP A 185 4.32 16.45 -4.41
C TRP A 185 4.05 17.83 -5.01
N LEU A 186 4.64 18.90 -4.40
CA LEU A 186 4.43 20.29 -4.83
C LEU A 186 5.37 20.74 -5.96
N ARG A 187 6.56 20.15 -6.09
CA ARG A 187 7.65 20.68 -6.92
C ARG A 187 8.20 19.72 -7.96
N ASP A 188 8.03 18.42 -7.76
CA ASP A 188 8.57 17.39 -8.65
C ASP A 188 7.58 16.22 -8.74
N ARG A 189 6.54 16.46 -9.52
CA ARG A 189 5.41 15.53 -9.65
C ARG A 189 5.82 14.17 -10.23
N GLU A 190 6.78 14.16 -11.14
CA GLU A 190 7.27 12.94 -11.78
C GLU A 190 7.95 12.03 -10.76
N ARG A 191 8.90 12.56 -10.00
CA ARG A 191 9.54 11.80 -8.92
C ARG A 191 8.57 11.40 -7.81
N PHE A 192 7.57 12.23 -7.53
CA PHE A 192 6.52 11.86 -6.57
C PHE A 192 5.71 10.67 -7.05
N LEU A 193 5.30 10.63 -8.34
CA LEU A 193 4.60 9.49 -8.93
C LEU A 193 5.45 8.23 -8.89
N GLU A 194 6.71 8.33 -9.30
CA GLU A 194 7.64 7.22 -9.24
C GLU A 194 7.81 6.64 -7.83
N TYR A 195 7.82 7.50 -6.82
CA TYR A 195 7.87 7.10 -5.43
C TYR A 195 6.61 6.32 -5.02
N CYS A 196 5.42 6.88 -5.29
CA CYS A 196 4.15 6.23 -4.97
C CYS A 196 3.99 4.85 -5.64
N GLU A 197 4.46 4.71 -6.90
CA GLU A 197 4.41 3.43 -7.63
C GLU A 197 5.31 2.38 -6.98
N GLY A 198 6.49 2.78 -6.52
CA GLY A 198 7.52 1.85 -6.06
C GLY A 198 7.09 0.99 -4.88
N ASP A 199 6.47 1.60 -3.88
CA ASP A 199 6.10 0.91 -2.64
C ASP A 199 5.04 -0.19 -2.89
N THR A 200 4.01 0.10 -3.69
CA THR A 200 2.96 -0.89 -3.99
C THR A 200 3.44 -1.99 -4.95
N GLU A 201 4.30 -1.66 -5.92
CA GLU A 201 4.87 -2.67 -6.82
C GLU A 201 5.81 -3.62 -6.08
N ASP A 202 6.69 -3.11 -5.22
CA ASP A 202 7.62 -3.92 -4.47
C ASP A 202 6.88 -4.91 -3.53
N VAL A 203 5.85 -4.44 -2.83
CA VAL A 203 5.00 -5.30 -2.00
C VAL A 203 4.31 -6.37 -2.83
N LEU A 204 3.79 -6.03 -4.02
CA LEU A 204 3.13 -6.97 -4.91
C LEU A 204 4.11 -8.02 -5.46
N ARG A 205 5.35 -7.64 -5.82
CA ARG A 205 6.39 -8.56 -6.28
C ARG A 205 6.79 -9.55 -5.18
N ILE A 206 6.99 -9.05 -3.95
CA ILE A 206 7.30 -9.90 -2.80
C ILE A 206 6.16 -10.88 -2.51
N PHE A 207 4.89 -10.41 -2.58
CA PHE A 207 3.73 -11.28 -2.43
C PHE A 207 3.74 -12.43 -3.46
N TYR A 208 3.93 -12.14 -4.75
CA TYR A 208 3.98 -13.17 -5.77
C TYR A 208 5.18 -14.10 -5.60
N HIS A 209 6.31 -13.60 -5.14
CA HIS A 209 7.49 -14.42 -4.84
C HIS A 209 7.22 -15.41 -3.71
N ILE A 210 6.67 -14.95 -2.58
CA ILE A 210 6.40 -15.80 -1.41
C ILE A 210 5.33 -16.85 -1.72
N PHE A 211 4.24 -16.47 -2.37
CA PHE A 211 3.06 -17.34 -2.50
C PHE A 211 2.96 -18.10 -3.82
N PHE A 212 3.62 -17.66 -4.87
CA PHE A 212 3.49 -18.23 -6.22
C PHE A 212 4.83 -18.58 -6.88
N ASN A 213 5.96 -18.30 -6.24
CA ASN A 213 7.31 -18.49 -6.79
C ASN A 213 7.53 -17.78 -8.15
N LEU A 214 6.99 -16.58 -8.31
CA LEU A 214 7.01 -15.78 -9.55
C LEU A 214 7.91 -14.55 -9.41
#